data_22be3fa26f08a770af9b07d8020bfbd7
#
_entry.id   22be3fa26f08a770af9b07d8020bfbd7
#
_cell.length_a   1.000
_cell.length_b   1.000
_cell.length_c   1.000
_cell.angle_alpha   90.00
_cell.angle_beta   90.00
_cell.angle_gamma   90.00
#
_symmetry.space_group_name_H-M   'P 1'
#
loop_
_entity.id
_entity.type
_entity.pdbx_description
1 polymer ?
#
loop_
_entity_poly.entity_id
_entity_poly.type
_entity_poly.pdbx_seq_one_letter_code
_entity_poly.pdbx_strand_id
1 'polypeptide(L)'
;MKRPAKIAIAVVAISVVGFLAWRTWGPGAAHPRRLSGYVEGETLYVAASVAGPVSTVSVQRGQRVVAGQPLFALDAAQLVAARDQAAAQAAAAESQAQDAAKGQRPDELAVFDAQRAAVQAALAQAQADYDRIAPLAAKGIYTPARLDSAKAALRTAQANVRTVEQQRRVGTLGARPDAVRAAQSQAAAARDQLAVAQNRLD
;
A
#
# COMPACT_ATOMS: atom_id res chain seq x y z
N MET A 1 119.34 -27.32 9.64
CA MET A 1 118.38 -26.22 9.53
C MET A 1 117.24 -26.53 8.51
N LYS A 2 116.29 -27.39 8.84
CA LYS A 2 115.16 -27.74 7.93
C LYS A 2 113.85 -28.01 8.67
N ARG A 3 113.67 -27.63 9.94
CA ARG A 3 112.46 -27.83 10.75
C ARG A 3 111.42 -26.67 10.68
N PRO A 4 111.81 -25.38 10.58
CA PRO A 4 110.79 -24.30 10.58
C PRO A 4 109.95 -24.23 9.34
N ALA A 5 110.44 -24.64 8.16
CA ALA A 5 109.68 -24.61 6.90
C ALA A 5 108.52 -25.57 6.91
N LYS A 6 108.65 -26.74 7.53
CA LYS A 6 107.54 -27.72 7.59
C LYS A 6 106.41 -27.27 8.51
N ILE A 7 106.72 -26.53 9.57
CA ILE A 7 105.74 -25.97 10.51
C ILE A 7 104.93 -24.86 9.82
N ALA A 8 105.61 -23.98 9.06
CA ALA A 8 104.97 -22.91 8.32
C ALA A 8 103.98 -23.43 7.27
N ILE A 9 104.37 -24.51 6.54
CA ILE A 9 103.48 -25.14 5.57
C ILE A 9 102.29 -25.82 6.24
N ALA A 10 102.42 -26.43 7.39
CA ALA A 10 101.35 -27.04 8.14
C ALA A 10 100.33 -25.99 8.66
N VAL A 11 100.84 -24.86 9.16
CA VAL A 11 99.95 -23.75 9.60
C VAL A 11 99.13 -23.16 8.43
N VAL A 12 99.80 -22.97 7.28
CA VAL A 12 99.10 -22.47 6.11
C VAL A 12 98.06 -23.48 5.61
N ALA A 13 98.36 -24.80 5.59
CA ALA A 13 97.40 -25.83 5.20
C ALA A 13 96.20 -25.90 6.15
N ILE A 14 96.45 -25.80 7.48
CA ILE A 14 95.33 -25.76 8.46
C ILE A 14 94.47 -24.51 8.31
N SER A 15 95.08 -23.36 8.05
CA SER A 15 94.34 -22.08 7.80
C SER A 15 93.44 -22.14 6.53
N VAL A 16 93.99 -22.76 5.44
CA VAL A 16 93.25 -22.92 4.23
C VAL A 16 92.09 -23.92 4.39
N VAL A 17 92.32 -25.04 5.09
CA VAL A 17 91.29 -25.99 5.41
C VAL A 17 90.19 -25.39 6.32
N GLY A 18 90.60 -24.64 7.33
CA GLY A 18 89.66 -23.92 8.20
C GLY A 18 88.87 -22.86 7.46
N PHE A 19 89.49 -22.13 6.55
CA PHE A 19 88.75 -21.16 5.69
C PHE A 19 87.77 -21.82 4.71
N LEU A 20 88.17 -22.94 4.12
CA LEU A 20 87.33 -23.71 3.27
C LEU A 20 86.17 -24.32 4.04
N ALA A 21 86.43 -24.88 5.22
CA ALA A 21 85.38 -25.41 6.08
C ALA A 21 84.41 -24.31 6.56
N TRP A 22 84.91 -23.14 6.91
CA TRP A 22 84.07 -22.00 7.27
C TRP A 22 83.23 -21.47 6.11
N ARG A 23 83.78 -21.52 4.87
CA ARG A 23 83.04 -21.12 3.65
C ARG A 23 81.95 -22.13 3.24
N THR A 24 82.17 -23.43 3.52
CA THR A 24 81.19 -24.49 3.16
C THR A 24 80.17 -24.72 4.28
N TRP A 25 80.58 -24.58 5.57
CA TRP A 25 79.70 -24.83 6.71
C TRP A 25 79.46 -23.58 7.58
N GLY A 26 80.04 -22.46 7.20
CA GLY A 26 79.71 -21.20 7.84
C GLY A 26 78.21 -20.92 7.77
N PRO A 27 77.63 -20.09 8.68
CA PRO A 27 76.25 -19.75 8.70
C PRO A 27 75.94 -19.18 7.35
N GLY A 28 75.32 -20.03 6.46
CA GLY A 28 74.91 -19.67 5.12
C GLY A 28 74.08 -18.43 5.19
N ALA A 29 74.29 -17.51 4.27
CA ALA A 29 73.43 -16.34 4.11
C ALA A 29 71.97 -16.76 4.26
N ALA A 30 71.36 -16.25 5.30
CA ALA A 30 70.00 -16.53 5.57
C ALA A 30 69.20 -16.17 4.28
N HIS A 31 68.79 -17.18 3.52
CA HIS A 31 67.92 -16.94 2.38
C HIS A 31 66.69 -16.24 2.91
N PRO A 32 66.37 -15.05 2.41
CA PRO A 32 65.16 -14.38 2.84
C PRO A 32 63.99 -15.36 2.61
N ARG A 33 63.32 -15.78 3.69
CA ARG A 33 62.11 -16.59 3.63
C ARG A 33 61.14 -15.79 2.79
N ARG A 34 60.97 -16.13 1.53
CA ARG A 34 59.90 -15.61 0.69
C ARG A 34 58.61 -16.21 1.23
N LEU A 35 57.92 -15.40 2.00
CA LEU A 35 56.55 -15.73 2.34
C LEU A 35 55.70 -15.54 1.07
N SER A 36 55.22 -16.63 0.49
CA SER A 36 54.20 -16.59 -0.54
C SER A 36 52.86 -16.59 0.15
N GLY A 37 52.09 -15.55 -0.05
CA GLY A 37 50.72 -15.43 0.39
C GLY A 37 49.88 -14.92 -0.79
N TYR A 38 48.61 -15.17 -0.74
CA TYR A 38 47.62 -14.56 -1.67
C TYR A 38 46.69 -13.67 -0.84
N VAL A 39 46.23 -12.60 -1.45
CA VAL A 39 45.23 -11.73 -0.85
C VAL A 39 43.87 -12.28 -1.32
N GLU A 40 43.10 -12.78 -0.38
CA GLU A 40 41.76 -13.21 -0.59
C GLU A 40 40.82 -12.04 -0.25
N GLY A 41 40.01 -11.64 -1.21
CA GLY A 41 39.00 -10.61 -1.02
C GLY A 41 37.61 -11.22 -1.09
N GLU A 42 36.73 -10.83 -0.20
CA GLU A 42 35.31 -11.16 -0.31
C GLU A 42 34.68 -10.41 -1.49
N THR A 43 34.10 -11.14 -2.43
CA THR A 43 33.40 -10.56 -3.56
C THR A 43 31.94 -10.31 -3.18
N LEU A 44 31.54 -9.04 -3.11
CA LEU A 44 30.17 -8.65 -2.86
C LEU A 44 29.45 -8.39 -4.18
N TYR A 45 28.38 -9.13 -4.44
CA TYR A 45 27.49 -8.90 -5.58
C TYR A 45 26.36 -7.99 -5.17
N VAL A 46 26.33 -6.78 -5.72
CA VAL A 46 25.26 -5.80 -5.47
C VAL A 46 24.26 -5.90 -6.60
N ALA A 47 23.02 -6.24 -6.29
CA ALA A 47 21.92 -6.30 -7.23
C ALA A 47 20.77 -5.39 -6.75
N ALA A 48 19.98 -4.89 -7.70
CA ALA A 48 18.75 -4.18 -7.39
C ALA A 48 17.68 -5.16 -6.87
N SER A 49 16.81 -4.70 -5.98
CA SER A 49 15.68 -5.46 -5.46
C SER A 49 14.57 -5.71 -6.51
N VAL A 50 14.54 -4.91 -7.57
CA VAL A 50 13.56 -4.99 -8.65
C VAL A 50 14.30 -5.09 -9.99
N ALA A 51 13.80 -5.95 -10.90
CA ALA A 51 14.34 -6.05 -12.25
C ALA A 51 13.87 -4.86 -13.11
N GLY A 52 14.78 -4.27 -13.85
CA GLY A 52 14.48 -3.16 -14.75
C GLY A 52 15.67 -2.75 -15.60
N PRO A 53 15.46 -1.94 -16.65
CA PRO A 53 16.55 -1.36 -17.42
C PRO A 53 17.35 -0.39 -16.57
N VAL A 54 18.67 -0.38 -16.76
CA VAL A 54 19.56 0.57 -16.09
C VAL A 54 19.50 1.89 -16.83
N SER A 55 19.17 2.98 -16.12
CA SER A 55 19.15 4.33 -16.68
C SER A 55 20.54 5.00 -16.62
N THR A 56 21.24 4.82 -15.49
CA THR A 56 22.57 5.42 -15.29
C THR A 56 23.47 4.48 -14.51
N VAL A 57 24.77 4.49 -14.82
CA VAL A 57 25.83 3.85 -14.04
C VAL A 57 26.76 4.95 -13.54
N SER A 58 26.86 5.10 -12.22
CA SER A 58 27.59 6.19 -11.56
C SER A 58 29.04 5.86 -11.23
N VAL A 59 29.50 4.64 -11.55
CA VAL A 59 30.84 4.15 -11.20
C VAL A 59 31.55 3.54 -12.41
N GLN A 60 32.90 3.54 -12.36
CA GLN A 60 33.74 2.95 -13.40
C GLN A 60 34.50 1.74 -12.86
N ARG A 61 34.93 0.85 -13.78
CA ARG A 61 35.74 -0.30 -13.42
C ARG A 61 37.05 0.16 -12.77
N GLY A 62 37.40 -0.43 -11.61
CA GLY A 62 38.57 -0.11 -10.82
C GLY A 62 38.41 1.09 -9.89
N GLN A 63 37.27 1.74 -9.88
CA GLN A 63 36.97 2.82 -8.94
C GLN A 63 36.74 2.29 -7.54
N ARG A 64 37.29 2.99 -6.53
CA ARG A 64 37.03 2.71 -5.13
C ARG A 64 35.66 3.28 -4.74
N VAL A 65 34.82 2.49 -4.09
CA VAL A 65 33.48 2.88 -3.64
C VAL A 65 33.43 2.81 -2.11
N VAL A 66 32.51 3.60 -1.54
CA VAL A 66 32.26 3.63 -0.09
C VAL A 66 30.82 3.21 0.20
N ALA A 67 30.55 2.79 1.43
CA ALA A 67 29.21 2.41 1.86
C ALA A 67 28.23 3.57 1.67
N GLY A 68 27.05 3.30 1.09
CA GLY A 68 26.03 4.30 0.78
C GLY A 68 26.24 5.06 -0.53
N GLN A 69 27.32 4.81 -1.26
CA GLN A 69 27.54 5.45 -2.57
C GLN A 69 26.60 4.87 -3.63
N PRO A 70 25.89 5.71 -4.42
CA PRO A 70 25.07 5.22 -5.52
C PRO A 70 25.96 4.61 -6.61
N LEU A 71 25.65 3.37 -7.03
CA LEU A 71 26.39 2.63 -8.04
C LEU A 71 25.73 2.73 -9.41
N PHE A 72 24.42 2.57 -9.45
CA PHE A 72 23.60 2.66 -10.65
C PHE A 72 22.18 3.06 -10.28
N ALA A 73 21.40 3.53 -11.25
CA ALA A 73 19.97 3.76 -11.12
C ALA A 73 19.20 3.01 -12.21
N LEU A 74 18.04 2.49 -11.86
CA LEU A 74 17.12 1.86 -12.81
C LEU A 74 16.19 2.92 -13.45
N ASP A 75 15.66 2.62 -14.62
CA ASP A 75 14.55 3.39 -15.19
C ASP A 75 13.25 3.08 -14.41
N ALA A 76 12.77 4.08 -13.70
CA ALA A 76 11.59 3.99 -12.86
C ALA A 76 10.27 4.28 -13.60
N ALA A 77 10.29 4.59 -14.90
CA ALA A 77 9.09 5.03 -15.63
C ALA A 77 7.93 4.03 -15.54
N GLN A 78 8.22 2.73 -15.67
CA GLN A 78 7.19 1.68 -15.54
C GLN A 78 6.69 1.54 -14.11
N LEU A 79 7.55 1.66 -13.11
CA LEU A 79 7.19 1.58 -11.69
C LEU A 79 6.34 2.78 -11.27
N VAL A 80 6.69 3.98 -11.77
CA VAL A 80 5.89 5.20 -11.55
C VAL A 80 4.51 5.05 -12.18
N ALA A 81 4.42 4.59 -13.42
CA ALA A 81 3.13 4.34 -14.08
C ALA A 81 2.28 3.29 -13.33
N ALA A 82 2.90 2.22 -12.84
CA ALA A 82 2.20 1.20 -12.05
C ALA A 82 1.70 1.75 -10.71
N ARG A 83 2.50 2.58 -10.02
CA ARG A 83 2.08 3.28 -8.80
C ARG A 83 0.91 4.23 -9.07
N ASP A 84 0.97 5.02 -10.15
CA ASP A 84 -0.09 5.97 -10.51
C ASP A 84 -1.39 5.26 -10.88
N GLN A 85 -1.29 4.13 -11.59
CA GLN A 85 -2.44 3.28 -11.87
C GLN A 85 -3.05 2.72 -10.59
N ALA A 86 -2.25 2.20 -9.66
CA ALA A 86 -2.73 1.70 -8.38
C ALA A 86 -3.35 2.84 -7.53
N ALA A 87 -2.80 4.06 -7.57
CA ALA A 87 -3.35 5.22 -6.89
C ALA A 87 -4.73 5.60 -7.44
N ALA A 88 -4.90 5.58 -8.76
CA ALA A 88 -6.19 5.85 -9.40
C ALA A 88 -7.24 4.77 -9.04
N GLN A 89 -6.83 3.50 -9.00
CA GLN A 89 -7.71 2.40 -8.57
C GLN A 89 -8.12 2.52 -7.11
N ALA A 90 -7.20 2.87 -6.21
CA ALA A 90 -7.49 3.09 -4.79
C ALA A 90 -8.47 4.26 -4.61
N ALA A 91 -8.26 5.38 -5.30
CA ALA A 91 -9.16 6.53 -5.26
C ALA A 91 -10.57 6.20 -5.79
N ALA A 92 -10.67 5.42 -6.88
CA ALA A 92 -11.94 4.99 -7.43
C ALA A 92 -12.69 4.06 -6.46
N ALA A 93 -12.01 3.06 -5.88
CA ALA A 93 -12.59 2.14 -4.91
C ALA A 93 -13.05 2.87 -3.63
N GLU A 94 -12.28 3.86 -3.17
CA GLU A 94 -12.66 4.70 -2.03
C GLU A 94 -13.92 5.53 -2.32
N SER A 95 -13.98 6.13 -3.51
CA SER A 95 -15.17 6.88 -3.93
C SER A 95 -16.41 5.98 -3.98
N GLN A 96 -16.28 4.75 -4.47
CA GLN A 96 -17.37 3.76 -4.47
C GLN A 96 -17.81 3.37 -3.06
N ALA A 97 -16.85 3.18 -2.14
CA ALA A 97 -17.16 2.85 -0.74
C ALA A 97 -17.89 4.01 -0.03
N GLN A 98 -17.47 5.24 -0.31
CA GLN A 98 -18.14 6.43 0.21
C GLN A 98 -19.55 6.59 -0.37
N ASP A 99 -19.73 6.34 -1.67
CA ASP A 99 -21.03 6.42 -2.33
C ASP A 99 -21.99 5.35 -1.82
N ALA A 100 -21.51 4.11 -1.65
CA ALA A 100 -22.29 3.03 -1.06
C ALA A 100 -22.76 3.34 0.38
N ALA A 101 -22.00 4.10 1.15
CA ALA A 101 -22.37 4.50 2.51
C ALA A 101 -23.38 5.64 2.56
N LYS A 102 -23.53 6.41 1.47
CA LYS A 102 -24.46 7.55 1.38
C LYS A 102 -25.84 7.05 0.93
N GLY A 103 -26.88 7.73 1.40
CA GLY A 103 -28.24 7.65 0.83
C GLY A 103 -28.38 8.52 -0.43
N GLN A 104 -29.62 8.72 -0.85
CA GLN A 104 -29.94 9.60 -1.97
C GLN A 104 -29.50 11.05 -1.68
N ARG A 105 -29.19 11.76 -2.76
CA ARG A 105 -28.75 13.16 -2.67
C ARG A 105 -29.90 14.06 -2.15
N PRO A 106 -29.58 15.21 -1.55
CA PRO A 106 -30.58 16.13 -1.01
C PRO A 106 -31.66 16.52 -2.03
N ASP A 107 -31.30 16.72 -3.30
CA ASP A 107 -32.23 17.06 -4.36
C ASP A 107 -33.20 15.92 -4.71
N GLU A 108 -32.74 14.68 -4.61
CA GLU A 108 -33.57 13.48 -4.81
C GLU A 108 -34.54 13.30 -3.62
N LEU A 109 -34.10 13.64 -2.40
CA LEU A 109 -34.95 13.63 -1.21
C LEU A 109 -35.99 14.74 -1.24
N ALA A 110 -35.71 15.89 -1.85
CA ALA A 110 -36.65 16.99 -2.00
C ALA A 110 -37.90 16.58 -2.78
N VAL A 111 -37.81 15.62 -3.72
CA VAL A 111 -38.96 15.06 -4.42
C VAL A 111 -39.93 14.38 -3.45
N PHE A 112 -39.40 13.59 -2.51
CA PHE A 112 -40.23 12.95 -1.48
C PHE A 112 -40.84 13.99 -0.50
N ASP A 113 -40.13 15.08 -0.22
CA ASP A 113 -40.64 16.15 0.64
C ASP A 113 -41.83 16.89 -0.06
N ALA A 114 -41.74 17.11 -1.36
CA ALA A 114 -42.83 17.64 -2.14
C ALA A 114 -44.03 16.67 -2.21
N GLN A 115 -43.80 15.39 -2.43
CA GLN A 115 -44.85 14.36 -2.38
C GLN A 115 -45.52 14.28 -1.01
N ARG A 116 -44.69 14.34 0.08
CA ARG A 116 -45.24 14.36 1.44
C ARG A 116 -46.15 15.54 1.69
N ALA A 117 -45.76 16.73 1.23
CA ALA A 117 -46.65 17.92 1.32
C ALA A 117 -47.96 17.72 0.63
N ALA A 118 -47.97 17.13 -0.58
CA ALA A 118 -49.20 16.86 -1.34
C ALA A 118 -50.13 15.85 -0.62
N VAL A 119 -49.57 14.72 -0.13
CA VAL A 119 -50.39 13.71 0.58
C VAL A 119 -50.83 14.19 1.96
N GLN A 120 -50.10 15.08 2.62
CA GLN A 120 -50.52 15.75 3.87
C GLN A 120 -51.67 16.71 3.64
N ALA A 121 -51.70 17.46 2.53
CA ALA A 121 -52.83 18.31 2.16
C ALA A 121 -54.09 17.46 1.89
N ALA A 122 -53.94 16.32 1.18
CA ALA A 122 -55.05 15.38 0.96
C ALA A 122 -55.54 14.76 2.28
N LEU A 123 -54.64 14.46 3.23
CA LEU A 123 -55.01 13.98 4.56
C LEU A 123 -55.82 15.04 5.32
N ALA A 124 -55.37 16.30 5.30
CA ALA A 124 -56.06 17.41 5.97
C ALA A 124 -57.48 17.58 5.41
N GLN A 125 -57.67 17.50 4.09
CA GLN A 125 -58.98 17.56 3.45
C GLN A 125 -59.85 16.37 3.89
N ALA A 126 -59.35 15.12 3.83
CA ALA A 126 -60.13 13.94 4.22
C ALA A 126 -60.50 13.97 5.72
N GLN A 127 -59.61 14.50 6.57
CA GLN A 127 -59.88 14.70 7.99
C GLN A 127 -61.01 15.74 8.20
N ALA A 128 -60.95 16.87 7.53
CA ALA A 128 -61.99 17.93 7.63
C ALA A 128 -63.33 17.44 7.15
N ASP A 129 -63.37 16.64 6.08
CA ASP A 129 -64.61 16.02 5.57
C ASP A 129 -65.19 15.02 6.58
N TYR A 130 -64.35 14.15 7.17
CA TYR A 130 -64.79 13.23 8.20
C TYR A 130 -65.34 13.97 9.44
N ASP A 131 -64.62 14.98 9.94
CA ASP A 131 -65.02 15.79 11.10
C ASP A 131 -66.32 16.53 10.90
N ARG A 132 -66.63 16.88 9.65
CA ARG A 132 -67.93 17.48 9.27
C ARG A 132 -69.06 16.48 9.20
N ILE A 133 -68.80 15.30 8.62
CA ILE A 133 -69.80 14.25 8.36
C ILE A 133 -70.16 13.49 9.62
N ALA A 134 -69.18 13.15 10.47
CA ALA A 134 -69.37 12.27 11.63
C ALA A 134 -70.45 12.78 12.61
N PRO A 135 -70.45 14.06 13.06
CA PRO A 135 -71.49 14.56 13.97
C PRO A 135 -72.87 14.69 13.33
N LEU A 136 -72.94 14.90 11.98
CA LEU A 136 -74.22 15.01 11.25
C LEU A 136 -74.80 13.60 11.01
N ALA A 137 -73.97 12.60 10.78
CA ALA A 137 -74.42 11.20 10.69
C ALA A 137 -74.96 10.69 12.08
N ALA A 138 -74.28 11.06 13.17
CA ALA A 138 -74.76 10.76 14.53
C ALA A 138 -76.16 11.37 14.84
N LYS A 139 -76.49 12.51 14.19
CA LYS A 139 -77.81 13.15 14.29
C LYS A 139 -78.84 12.61 13.28
N GLY A 140 -78.46 11.59 12.49
CA GLY A 140 -79.34 11.02 11.48
C GLY A 140 -79.52 11.87 10.21
N ILE A 141 -78.76 12.96 10.03
CA ILE A 141 -78.79 13.88 8.88
C ILE A 141 -78.09 13.26 7.66
N TYR A 142 -77.01 12.52 7.86
CA TYR A 142 -76.34 11.76 6.82
C TYR A 142 -76.50 10.26 6.98
N THR A 143 -76.51 9.53 5.86
CA THR A 143 -76.58 8.05 5.88
C THR A 143 -75.33 7.39 6.45
N PRO A 144 -75.45 6.20 7.03
CA PRO A 144 -74.28 5.43 7.48
C PRO A 144 -73.26 5.18 6.36
N ALA A 145 -73.71 4.93 5.14
CA ALA A 145 -72.85 4.76 3.96
C ALA A 145 -71.98 5.99 3.68
N ARG A 146 -72.50 7.21 3.91
CA ARG A 146 -71.74 8.46 3.75
C ARG A 146 -70.64 8.56 4.80
N LEU A 147 -70.92 8.19 6.03
CA LEU A 147 -69.91 8.15 7.11
C LEU A 147 -68.82 7.11 6.82
N ASP A 148 -69.23 5.93 6.34
CA ASP A 148 -68.25 4.86 6.02
C ASP A 148 -67.33 5.26 4.84
N SER A 149 -67.89 5.95 3.86
CA SER A 149 -67.10 6.54 2.75
C SER A 149 -66.06 7.55 3.27
N ALA A 150 -66.45 8.45 4.16
CA ALA A 150 -65.56 9.45 4.73
C ALA A 150 -64.44 8.80 5.60
N LYS A 151 -64.80 7.77 6.39
CA LYS A 151 -63.82 6.97 7.14
C LYS A 151 -62.83 6.25 6.22
N ALA A 152 -63.32 5.66 5.12
CA ALA A 152 -62.45 4.99 4.17
C ALA A 152 -61.48 5.96 3.49
N ALA A 153 -61.96 7.14 3.08
CA ALA A 153 -61.13 8.20 2.49
C ALA A 153 -60.03 8.66 3.47
N LEU A 154 -60.40 8.89 4.72
CA LEU A 154 -59.45 9.26 5.77
C LEU A 154 -58.35 8.19 5.97
N ARG A 155 -58.76 6.91 6.09
CA ARG A 155 -57.79 5.80 6.25
C ARG A 155 -56.87 5.67 5.04
N THR A 156 -57.37 5.86 3.83
CA THR A 156 -56.57 5.87 2.61
C THR A 156 -55.54 7.01 2.61
N ALA A 157 -55.98 8.22 2.96
CA ALA A 157 -55.07 9.38 3.06
C ALA A 157 -53.98 9.17 4.13
N GLN A 158 -54.35 8.62 5.29
CA GLN A 158 -53.36 8.26 6.32
C GLN A 158 -52.35 7.20 5.85
N ALA A 159 -52.80 6.21 5.08
CA ALA A 159 -51.91 5.19 4.53
C ALA A 159 -50.94 5.79 3.50
N ASN A 160 -51.43 6.70 2.64
CA ASN A 160 -50.58 7.39 1.65
C ASN A 160 -49.50 8.22 2.30
N VAL A 161 -49.78 8.95 3.36
CA VAL A 161 -48.76 9.69 4.13
C VAL A 161 -47.68 8.72 4.66
N ARG A 162 -48.09 7.62 5.31
CA ARG A 162 -47.14 6.61 5.82
C ARG A 162 -46.29 6.02 4.70
N THR A 163 -46.87 5.76 3.52
CA THR A 163 -46.10 5.22 2.38
C THR A 163 -45.01 6.18 1.93
N VAL A 164 -45.34 7.46 1.72
CA VAL A 164 -44.35 8.46 1.31
C VAL A 164 -43.26 8.67 2.39
N GLU A 165 -43.62 8.67 3.66
CA GLU A 165 -42.67 8.76 4.77
C GLU A 165 -41.72 7.57 4.81
N GLN A 166 -42.19 6.35 4.53
CA GLN A 166 -41.35 5.17 4.43
C GLN A 166 -40.44 5.23 3.20
N GLN A 167 -40.94 5.67 2.06
CA GLN A 167 -40.12 5.86 0.85
C GLN A 167 -38.99 6.85 1.10
N ARG A 168 -39.29 8.00 1.72
CA ARG A 168 -38.27 8.97 2.12
C ARG A 168 -37.24 8.39 3.08
N ARG A 169 -37.69 7.62 4.09
CA ARG A 169 -36.79 6.95 5.04
C ARG A 169 -35.87 5.97 4.33
N VAL A 170 -36.39 5.18 3.40
CA VAL A 170 -35.56 4.26 2.59
C VAL A 170 -34.56 5.05 1.75
N GLY A 171 -34.96 6.19 1.17
CA GLY A 171 -34.08 7.05 0.40
C GLY A 171 -32.91 7.66 1.22
N THR A 172 -33.08 7.85 2.53
CA THR A 172 -31.98 8.33 3.40
C THR A 172 -30.97 7.23 3.79
N LEU A 173 -31.29 5.96 3.55
CA LEU A 173 -30.39 4.86 3.84
C LEU A 173 -29.38 4.71 2.70
N GLY A 174 -28.12 4.45 3.06
CA GLY A 174 -27.11 3.97 2.12
C GLY A 174 -27.42 2.54 1.64
N ALA A 175 -26.49 1.96 0.94
CA ALA A 175 -26.56 0.55 0.55
C ALA A 175 -26.67 -0.36 1.80
N ARG A 176 -27.07 -1.62 1.57
CA ARG A 176 -27.14 -2.60 2.67
C ARG A 176 -25.79 -2.71 3.38
N PRO A 177 -25.76 -2.91 4.71
CA PRO A 177 -24.51 -2.95 5.49
C PRO A 177 -23.45 -3.92 4.92
N ASP A 178 -23.88 -5.03 4.33
CA ASP A 178 -22.98 -6.00 3.71
C ASP A 178 -22.34 -5.45 2.43
N ALA A 179 -23.11 -4.71 1.62
CA ALA A 179 -22.60 -4.05 0.41
C ALA A 179 -21.61 -2.93 0.76
N VAL A 180 -21.90 -2.16 1.82
CA VAL A 180 -20.97 -1.14 2.34
C VAL A 180 -19.67 -1.80 2.80
N ARG A 181 -19.75 -2.88 3.57
CA ARG A 181 -18.56 -3.63 4.01
C ARG A 181 -17.77 -4.21 2.85
N ALA A 182 -18.43 -4.75 1.84
CA ALA A 182 -17.78 -5.25 0.64
C ALA A 182 -17.02 -4.14 -0.11
N ALA A 183 -17.65 -2.98 -0.32
CA ALA A 183 -17.01 -1.83 -0.94
C ALA A 183 -15.81 -1.30 -0.12
N GLN A 184 -15.94 -1.25 1.21
CA GLN A 184 -14.83 -0.88 2.10
C GLN A 184 -13.66 -1.87 2.03
N SER A 185 -13.96 -3.17 1.96
CA SER A 185 -12.91 -4.20 1.79
C SER A 185 -12.20 -4.09 0.45
N GLN A 186 -12.92 -3.75 -0.62
CA GLN A 186 -12.32 -3.47 -1.93
C GLN A 186 -11.42 -2.22 -1.89
N ALA A 187 -11.86 -1.16 -1.22
CA ALA A 187 -11.06 0.04 -1.03
C ALA A 187 -9.77 -0.25 -0.22
N ALA A 188 -9.87 -1.06 0.83
CA ALA A 188 -8.70 -1.49 1.61
C ALA A 188 -7.72 -2.29 0.73
N ALA A 189 -8.20 -3.29 -0.01
CA ALA A 189 -7.35 -4.09 -0.90
C ALA A 189 -6.66 -3.23 -1.99
N ALA A 190 -7.36 -2.22 -2.54
CA ALA A 190 -6.76 -1.30 -3.51
C ALA A 190 -5.68 -0.40 -2.89
N ARG A 191 -5.85 0.03 -1.63
CA ARG A 191 -4.80 0.76 -0.87
C ARG A 191 -3.57 -0.11 -0.61
N ASP A 192 -3.77 -1.39 -0.27
CA ASP A 192 -2.67 -2.33 -0.08
C ASP A 192 -1.88 -2.53 -1.38
N GLN A 193 -2.56 -2.62 -2.53
CA GLN A 193 -1.92 -2.68 -3.84
C GLN A 193 -1.11 -1.41 -4.15
N LEU A 194 -1.63 -0.23 -3.80
CA LEU A 194 -0.89 1.02 -3.92
C LEU A 194 0.37 1.01 -3.04
N ALA A 195 0.27 0.56 -1.79
CA ALA A 195 1.41 0.46 -0.88
C ALA A 195 2.50 -0.49 -1.44
N VAL A 196 2.10 -1.63 -2.02
CA VAL A 196 3.04 -2.54 -2.70
C VAL A 196 3.72 -1.86 -3.90
N ALA A 197 2.97 -1.09 -4.69
CA ALA A 197 3.54 -0.38 -5.84
C ALA A 197 4.50 0.75 -5.41
N GLN A 198 4.21 1.44 -4.31
CA GLN A 198 5.09 2.43 -3.71
C GLN A 198 6.39 1.80 -3.19
N ASN A 199 6.32 0.72 -2.43
CA ASN A 199 7.48 0.00 -1.89
C ASN A 199 8.41 -0.59 -2.98
N ARG A 200 7.94 -0.70 -4.23
CA ARG A 200 8.78 -1.12 -5.36
C ARG A 200 9.54 0.04 -5.98
N LEU A 201 9.13 1.26 -5.69
CA LEU A 201 9.79 2.49 -6.16
C LEU A 201 10.93 2.91 -5.24
N ASP A 202 10.78 2.68 -3.93
CA ASP A 202 11.77 2.93 -2.88
C ASP A 202 12.85 1.83 -2.86
#